data_0e663f8c233946e35f4b8c4132128fc8
#
_entry.id   0e663f8c233946e35f4b8c4132128fc8
#
_cell.length_a   1.000
_cell.length_b   1.000
_cell.length_c   1.000
_cell.angle_alpha   90.00
_cell.angle_beta   90.00
_cell.angle_gamma   90.00
#
_symmetry.space_group_name_H-M   'P 1'
#
loop_
_entity.id
_entity.type
_entity.pdbx_description
1 polymer ?
#
loop_
_entity_poly.entity_id
_entity_poly.type
_entity_poly.pdbx_seq_one_letter_code
_entity_poly.pdbx_strand_id
1 'polypeptide(L)'
;MRLPKTVAVIVLAAALPLAGCAQAGTEQPAPSPSSTATPKPAALSVTVQKLLEVDRAHPDKVAATFADIIMRWDVANDRTETAAAVRAQPLMIPELAKRTVEPERNASQALWLELAPLGAFSEPTIGPGVPVDGDEGTDTENVAYRNLTATWTWRDADGKNLKDDQRKRNIFLVLTKSNGVWSVADYVTEDLPA
;
A
#
# COMPACT_ATOMS: atom_id res chain seq x y z
N MET A 1 -43.26 -23.49 -31.89
CA MET A 1 -43.25 -24.72 -32.67
C MET A 1 -41.87 -24.89 -33.32
N ARG A 2 -41.06 -25.77 -32.83
CA ARG A 2 -39.99 -26.62 -33.37
C ARG A 2 -38.89 -26.88 -32.32
N LEU A 3 -38.86 -28.12 -31.94
CA LEU A 3 -38.01 -28.82 -31.01
C LEU A 3 -36.67 -29.28 -31.68
N PRO A 4 -35.83 -30.01 -30.97
CA PRO A 4 -34.41 -29.77 -30.70
C PRO A 4 -33.51 -30.68 -31.57
N LYS A 5 -32.22 -30.42 -31.59
CA LYS A 5 -31.21 -31.36 -32.10
C LYS A 5 -30.26 -31.76 -30.97
N THR A 6 -30.45 -33.00 -30.59
CA THR A 6 -29.57 -33.84 -29.75
C THR A 6 -28.28 -34.14 -30.54
N VAL A 7 -27.14 -33.95 -29.91
CA VAL A 7 -25.85 -34.46 -30.43
C VAL A 7 -25.21 -35.36 -29.38
N ALA A 8 -24.92 -36.56 -29.81
CA ALA A 8 -24.41 -37.67 -29.02
C ALA A 8 -22.92 -37.50 -28.64
N VAL A 9 -22.63 -37.89 -27.39
CA VAL A 9 -21.27 -38.01 -26.85
C VAL A 9 -20.73 -39.39 -27.22
N ILE A 10 -19.57 -39.42 -27.89
CA ILE A 10 -18.77 -40.65 -28.08
C ILE A 10 -17.62 -40.62 -27.09
N VAL A 11 -17.65 -41.55 -26.13
CA VAL A 11 -16.57 -41.83 -25.20
C VAL A 11 -15.61 -42.83 -25.86
N LEU A 12 -14.38 -42.42 -26.07
CA LEU A 12 -13.31 -43.31 -26.50
C LEU A 12 -12.36 -43.55 -25.32
N ALA A 13 -12.41 -44.72 -24.75
CA ALA A 13 -11.46 -45.20 -23.76
C ALA A 13 -10.26 -45.81 -24.46
N ALA A 14 -9.08 -45.24 -24.26
CA ALA A 14 -7.81 -45.84 -24.67
C ALA A 14 -7.00 -46.22 -23.42
N ALA A 15 -6.86 -47.52 -23.20
CA ALA A 15 -5.97 -48.12 -22.22
C ALA A 15 -4.54 -48.22 -22.83
N LEU A 16 -3.53 -47.75 -22.10
CA LEU A 16 -2.12 -47.98 -22.45
C LEU A 16 -1.41 -48.72 -21.30
N PRO A 17 -0.57 -49.73 -21.65
CA PRO A 17 0.09 -50.57 -20.66
C PRO A 17 1.32 -49.93 -20.04
N LEU A 18 1.54 -50.20 -18.77
CA LEU A 18 2.77 -49.92 -18.01
C LEU A 18 3.89 -50.86 -18.54
N ALA A 19 4.93 -50.27 -19.09
CA ALA A 19 6.23 -50.92 -19.22
C ALA A 19 7.19 -50.23 -18.20
N GLY A 20 7.58 -50.99 -17.19
CA GLY A 20 8.55 -50.57 -16.20
C GLY A 20 9.97 -50.55 -16.81
N CYS A 21 10.71 -49.49 -16.53
CA CYS A 21 12.17 -49.49 -16.57
C CYS A 21 12.67 -48.98 -15.22
N ALA A 22 13.23 -49.89 -14.46
CA ALA A 22 14.02 -49.58 -13.29
C ALA A 22 15.33 -48.92 -13.77
N GLN A 23 15.52 -47.64 -13.45
CA GLN A 23 16.78 -46.93 -13.63
C GLN A 23 17.33 -46.59 -12.27
N ALA A 24 18.52 -47.10 -11.99
CA ALA A 24 19.26 -46.88 -10.74
C ALA A 24 19.44 -45.39 -10.47
N GLY A 25 19.09 -45.00 -9.27
CA GLY A 25 19.15 -43.62 -8.80
C GLY A 25 20.58 -43.13 -8.70
N THR A 26 20.85 -42.03 -9.37
CA THR A 26 21.87 -41.09 -8.92
C THR A 26 21.13 -40.11 -8.02
N GLU A 27 21.35 -40.16 -6.71
CA GLU A 27 20.84 -39.14 -5.77
C GLU A 27 21.43 -37.81 -6.16
N GLN A 28 20.63 -37.01 -6.84
CA GLN A 28 20.90 -35.59 -7.01
C GLN A 28 20.66 -34.92 -5.66
N PRO A 29 21.67 -34.24 -5.08
CA PRO A 29 21.48 -33.55 -3.81
C PRO A 29 20.30 -32.59 -3.96
N ALA A 30 19.32 -32.69 -3.05
CA ALA A 30 18.22 -31.76 -2.99
C ALA A 30 18.79 -30.34 -2.91
N PRO A 31 18.20 -29.38 -3.68
CA PRO A 31 18.63 -27.99 -3.54
C PRO A 31 18.43 -27.57 -2.08
N SER A 32 19.54 -27.19 -1.43
CA SER A 32 19.49 -26.58 -0.12
C SER A 32 18.46 -25.46 -0.14
N PRO A 33 17.57 -25.38 0.87
CA PRO A 33 16.65 -24.25 0.97
C PRO A 33 17.51 -22.99 0.98
N SER A 34 17.38 -22.19 -0.07
CA SER A 34 17.92 -20.82 -0.08
C SER A 34 17.50 -20.19 1.21
N SER A 35 18.48 -19.78 2.03
CA SER A 35 18.20 -19.05 3.26
C SER A 35 17.42 -17.82 2.87
N THR A 36 16.12 -17.86 3.13
CA THR A 36 15.27 -16.69 3.07
C THR A 36 15.86 -15.72 4.08
N ALA A 37 16.59 -14.72 3.59
CA ALA A 37 17.07 -13.64 4.42
C ALA A 37 15.84 -13.08 5.12
N THR A 38 15.78 -13.23 6.44
CA THR A 38 14.74 -12.64 7.26
C THR A 38 14.76 -11.15 6.96
N PRO A 39 13.71 -10.56 6.38
CA PRO A 39 13.70 -9.14 6.11
C PRO A 39 13.96 -8.43 7.43
N LYS A 40 14.96 -7.56 7.44
CA LYS A 40 15.29 -6.70 8.59
C LYS A 40 14.00 -5.99 8.98
N PRO A 41 13.47 -6.18 10.23
CA PRO A 41 12.23 -5.51 10.66
C PRO A 41 12.47 -4.02 10.50
N ALA A 42 11.68 -3.41 9.69
CA ALA A 42 11.96 -2.20 8.99
C ALA A 42 12.28 -1.04 9.92
N ALA A 43 13.33 -0.32 9.59
CA ALA A 43 13.52 1.08 10.01
C ALA A 43 12.22 1.89 9.85
N LEU A 44 11.37 1.51 8.91
CA LEU A 44 10.04 2.07 8.67
C LEU A 44 9.08 1.94 9.86
N SER A 45 9.06 0.81 10.57
CA SER A 45 8.17 0.63 11.72
C SER A 45 8.58 1.54 12.89
N VAL A 46 9.87 1.74 13.11
CA VAL A 46 10.39 2.66 14.13
C VAL A 46 10.07 4.11 13.76
N THR A 47 10.23 4.47 12.48
CA THR A 47 9.91 5.82 11.99
C THR A 47 8.42 6.10 12.15
N VAL A 48 7.54 5.17 11.77
CA VAL A 48 6.09 5.33 11.91
C VAL A 48 5.68 5.43 13.38
N GLN A 49 6.24 4.61 14.27
CA GLN A 49 5.96 4.71 15.71
C GLN A 49 6.32 6.09 16.26
N LYS A 50 7.48 6.63 15.88
CA LYS A 50 7.89 7.98 16.28
C LYS A 50 6.96 9.06 15.69
N LEU A 51 6.49 8.90 14.46
CA LEU A 51 5.54 9.82 13.85
C LEU A 51 4.18 9.81 14.59
N LEU A 52 3.73 8.66 15.10
CA LEU A 52 2.50 8.55 15.86
C LEU A 52 2.54 9.25 17.24
N GLU A 53 3.72 9.63 17.73
CA GLU A 53 3.88 10.45 18.95
C GLU A 53 3.63 11.95 18.71
N VAL A 54 3.05 12.31 17.57
CA VAL A 54 2.75 13.69 17.19
C VAL A 54 1.87 14.41 18.23
N ASP A 55 2.18 15.70 18.46
CA ASP A 55 1.35 16.60 19.24
C ASP A 55 0.00 16.85 18.56
N ARG A 56 -1.05 16.24 19.06
CA ARG A 56 -2.41 16.29 18.51
C ARG A 56 -3.22 17.52 18.94
N ALA A 57 -2.60 18.47 19.62
CA ALA A 57 -3.23 19.77 19.90
C ALA A 57 -3.29 20.68 18.66
N HIS A 58 -2.50 20.37 17.61
CA HIS A 58 -2.35 21.18 16.41
C HIS A 58 -2.78 20.41 15.15
N PRO A 59 -3.80 20.89 14.39
CA PRO A 59 -4.30 20.20 13.21
C PRO A 59 -3.22 20.05 12.11
N ASP A 60 -2.37 21.07 11.92
CA ASP A 60 -1.31 21.03 10.91
C ASP A 60 -0.29 19.93 11.15
N LYS A 61 0.08 19.70 12.41
CA LYS A 61 0.99 18.63 12.79
C LYS A 61 0.37 17.25 12.53
N VAL A 62 -0.90 17.08 12.89
CA VAL A 62 -1.64 15.83 12.64
C VAL A 62 -1.76 15.58 11.15
N ALA A 63 -2.14 16.60 10.36
CA ALA A 63 -2.27 16.50 8.91
C ALA A 63 -0.95 16.11 8.24
N ALA A 64 0.14 16.83 8.54
CA ALA A 64 1.45 16.54 7.96
C ALA A 64 1.96 15.15 8.34
N THR A 65 1.76 14.75 9.60
CA THR A 65 2.16 13.41 10.07
C THR A 65 1.33 12.31 9.41
N PHE A 66 0.02 12.51 9.31
CA PHE A 66 -0.86 11.56 8.62
C PHE A 66 -0.45 11.40 7.15
N ALA A 67 -0.25 12.51 6.44
CA ALA A 67 0.19 12.50 5.05
C ALA A 67 1.53 11.79 4.88
N ASP A 68 2.49 12.02 5.79
CA ASP A 68 3.78 11.34 5.78
C ASP A 68 3.61 9.82 5.95
N ILE A 69 2.80 9.35 6.91
CA ILE A 69 2.60 7.93 7.16
C ILE A 69 1.93 7.22 5.98
N ILE A 70 0.85 7.79 5.40
CA ILE A 70 0.12 7.14 4.31
C ILE A 70 0.91 7.06 3.01
N MET A 71 1.98 7.84 2.88
CA MET A 71 2.87 7.84 1.73
C MET A 71 4.16 7.05 1.95
N ARG A 72 4.33 6.41 3.14
CA ARG A 72 5.47 5.53 3.45
C ARG A 72 5.11 4.08 3.18
N TRP A 73 5.40 3.62 1.97
CA TRP A 73 5.24 2.22 1.61
C TRP A 73 6.54 1.45 1.79
N ASP A 74 6.40 0.21 2.24
CA ASP A 74 7.44 -0.81 2.30
C ASP A 74 6.97 -2.00 1.47
N VAL A 75 7.29 -2.02 0.19
CA VAL A 75 6.73 -2.97 -0.78
C VAL A 75 7.08 -4.43 -0.44
N ALA A 76 8.16 -4.65 0.32
CA ALA A 76 8.51 -6.00 0.77
C ALA A 76 7.55 -6.53 1.85
N ASN A 77 6.97 -5.63 2.66
CA ASN A 77 6.09 -5.97 3.78
C ASN A 77 4.64 -5.53 3.57
N ASP A 78 4.41 -4.50 2.76
CA ASP A 78 3.08 -3.98 2.44
C ASP A 78 2.47 -4.76 1.28
N ARG A 79 1.34 -5.39 1.51
CA ARG A 79 0.62 -6.09 0.45
C ARG A 79 -0.05 -5.12 -0.53
N THR A 80 -0.45 -3.95 -0.05
CA THR A 80 -1.17 -2.92 -0.82
C THR A 80 -0.73 -1.52 -0.40
N GLU A 81 -1.02 -0.49 -1.23
CA GLU A 81 -0.84 0.91 -0.82
C GLU A 81 -1.62 1.25 0.46
N THR A 82 -2.78 0.62 0.67
CA THR A 82 -3.62 0.84 1.84
C THR A 82 -2.95 0.41 3.15
N ALA A 83 -1.95 -0.48 3.11
CA ALA A 83 -1.21 -0.88 4.31
C ALA A 83 -0.61 0.32 5.06
N ALA A 84 -0.12 1.33 4.32
CA ALA A 84 0.35 2.58 4.91
C ALA A 84 -0.77 3.36 5.62
N ALA A 85 -1.96 3.43 5.03
CA ALA A 85 -3.12 4.06 5.65
C ALA A 85 -3.59 3.30 6.91
N VAL A 86 -3.51 1.97 6.91
CA VAL A 86 -3.81 1.16 8.12
C VAL A 86 -2.86 1.51 9.26
N ARG A 87 -1.59 1.75 8.99
CA ARG A 87 -0.62 2.23 10.00
C ARG A 87 -0.97 3.60 10.59
N ALA A 88 -1.68 4.45 9.82
CA ALA A 88 -2.10 5.78 10.25
C ALA A 88 -3.44 5.79 11.04
N GLN A 89 -4.11 4.65 11.21
CA GLN A 89 -5.39 4.55 11.93
C GLN A 89 -5.41 5.22 13.31
N PRO A 90 -4.33 5.21 14.13
CA PRO A 90 -4.32 5.90 15.42
C PRO A 90 -4.53 7.42 15.33
N LEU A 91 -4.33 8.03 14.15
CA LEU A 91 -4.59 9.45 13.90
C LEU A 91 -6.00 9.73 13.35
N MET A 92 -6.78 8.70 13.08
CA MET A 92 -8.13 8.81 12.50
C MET A 92 -9.20 8.86 13.60
N ILE A 93 -10.38 9.36 13.23
CA ILE A 93 -11.60 9.09 14.02
C ILE A 93 -11.97 7.61 13.91
N PRO A 94 -12.70 7.03 14.89
CA PRO A 94 -13.05 5.60 14.89
C PRO A 94 -13.76 5.12 13.62
N GLU A 95 -14.63 5.95 13.05
CA GLU A 95 -15.42 5.64 11.84
C GLU A 95 -14.51 5.53 10.61
N LEU A 96 -13.53 6.42 10.46
CA LEU A 96 -12.56 6.35 9.37
C LEU A 96 -11.61 5.16 9.55
N ALA A 97 -11.08 4.97 10.76
CA ALA A 97 -10.19 3.85 11.07
C ALA A 97 -10.85 2.50 10.76
N LYS A 98 -12.13 2.32 11.12
CA LYS A 98 -12.89 1.09 10.87
C LYS A 98 -13.06 0.78 9.38
N ARG A 99 -13.22 1.79 8.52
CA ARG A 99 -13.38 1.60 7.06
C ARG A 99 -12.05 1.53 6.31
N THR A 100 -10.95 1.97 6.94
CA THR A 100 -9.60 1.88 6.37
C THR A 100 -9.06 0.47 6.56
N VAL A 101 -9.35 -0.40 5.62
CA VAL A 101 -8.92 -1.80 5.61
C VAL A 101 -8.26 -2.15 4.30
N GLU A 102 -7.28 -3.04 4.33
CA GLU A 102 -6.64 -3.48 3.10
C GLU A 102 -7.63 -4.23 2.21
N PRO A 103 -7.70 -3.89 0.91
CA PRO A 103 -8.53 -4.64 -0.03
C PRO A 103 -7.98 -6.04 -0.25
N GLU A 104 -8.85 -6.98 -0.63
CA GLU A 104 -8.44 -8.35 -0.97
C GLU A 104 -7.51 -8.37 -2.19
N ARG A 105 -7.74 -7.47 -3.14
CA ARG A 105 -6.94 -7.32 -4.36
C ARG A 105 -6.25 -5.96 -4.38
N ASN A 106 -4.98 -5.95 -4.74
CA ASN A 106 -4.20 -4.74 -4.91
C ASN A 106 -4.38 -4.17 -6.33
N ALA A 107 -4.89 -2.95 -6.46
CA ALA A 107 -4.99 -2.26 -7.75
C ALA A 107 -3.61 -1.96 -8.35
N SER A 108 -2.60 -1.74 -7.51
CA SER A 108 -1.20 -1.48 -7.91
C SER A 108 -0.35 -2.75 -7.99
N GLN A 109 -0.97 -3.93 -8.12
CA GLN A 109 -0.27 -5.23 -8.05
C GLN A 109 0.92 -5.32 -9.02
N ALA A 110 0.81 -4.80 -10.23
CA ALA A 110 1.90 -4.83 -11.21
C ALA A 110 3.14 -4.10 -10.71
N LEU A 111 2.95 -2.89 -10.15
CA LEU A 111 4.03 -2.10 -9.56
C LEU A 111 4.63 -2.81 -8.34
N TRP A 112 3.79 -3.40 -7.47
CA TRP A 112 4.26 -4.16 -6.30
C TRP A 112 5.09 -5.38 -6.70
N LEU A 113 4.67 -6.14 -7.73
CA LEU A 113 5.42 -7.28 -8.24
C LEU A 113 6.79 -6.88 -8.81
N GLU A 114 6.89 -5.70 -9.42
CA GLU A 114 8.16 -5.15 -9.92
C GLU A 114 9.08 -4.72 -8.77
N LEU A 115 8.54 -4.07 -7.74
CA LEU A 115 9.31 -3.41 -6.69
C LEU A 115 9.63 -4.34 -5.49
N ALA A 116 8.78 -5.31 -5.17
CA ALA A 116 8.96 -6.18 -4.00
C ALA A 116 10.29 -6.97 -3.99
N PRO A 117 10.75 -7.55 -5.13
CA PRO A 117 12.03 -8.25 -5.16
C PRO A 117 13.25 -7.35 -4.87
N LEU A 118 13.08 -6.03 -5.02
CA LEU A 118 14.11 -5.04 -4.78
C LEU A 118 14.12 -4.53 -3.32
N GLY A 119 13.17 -5.00 -2.50
CA GLY A 119 12.96 -4.47 -1.15
C GLY A 119 12.63 -2.98 -1.18
N ALA A 120 11.86 -2.56 -2.19
CA ALA A 120 11.62 -1.15 -2.43
C ALA A 120 10.77 -0.49 -1.34
N PHE A 121 11.08 0.76 -1.05
CA PHE A 121 10.31 1.60 -0.15
C PHE A 121 10.20 3.03 -0.69
N SER A 122 9.21 3.78 -0.21
CA SER A 122 9.05 5.20 -0.50
C SER A 122 9.51 6.05 0.68
N GLU A 123 10.14 7.17 0.36
CA GLU A 123 10.51 8.19 1.34
C GLU A 123 9.87 9.52 0.93
N PRO A 124 8.71 9.88 1.53
CA PRO A 124 7.99 11.08 1.16
C PRO A 124 8.61 12.34 1.77
N THR A 125 8.39 13.44 1.06
CA THR A 125 8.53 14.81 1.57
C THR A 125 7.17 15.46 1.49
N ILE A 126 6.68 16.00 2.61
CA ILE A 126 5.37 16.65 2.70
C ILE A 126 5.56 18.17 2.64
N GLY A 127 4.82 18.80 1.76
CA GLY A 127 4.79 20.25 1.57
C GLY A 127 3.37 20.79 1.45
N PRO A 128 3.23 22.12 1.24
CA PRO A 128 1.93 22.74 0.94
C PRO A 128 1.30 22.11 -0.30
N GLY A 129 -0.03 21.97 -0.29
CA GLY A 129 -0.79 21.45 -1.41
C GLY A 129 -0.73 22.37 -2.64
N VAL A 130 -0.86 21.76 -3.82
CA VAL A 130 -1.12 22.54 -5.03
C VAL A 130 -2.55 23.07 -4.94
N PRO A 131 -2.77 24.40 -5.13
CA PRO A 131 -4.11 24.94 -5.15
C PRO A 131 -4.97 24.24 -6.21
N VAL A 132 -6.20 23.94 -5.86
CA VAL A 132 -7.21 23.42 -6.78
C VAL A 132 -8.35 24.44 -6.89
N ASP A 133 -9.01 24.46 -8.05
CA ASP A 133 -10.22 25.29 -8.18
C ASP A 133 -11.33 24.70 -7.31
N GLY A 134 -11.77 25.43 -6.33
CA GLY A 134 -12.85 25.04 -5.42
C GLY A 134 -12.72 25.65 -4.03
N ASP A 135 -13.76 25.42 -3.22
CA ASP A 135 -13.75 25.82 -1.80
C ASP A 135 -13.07 24.71 -0.99
N GLU A 136 -11.88 24.97 -0.48
CA GLU A 136 -11.16 24.05 0.40
C GLU A 136 -11.82 23.92 1.79
N GLY A 137 -12.89 24.67 2.02
CA GLY A 137 -13.56 24.76 3.31
C GLY A 137 -12.89 25.80 4.22
N THR A 138 -13.65 26.24 5.22
CA THR A 138 -13.20 27.23 6.20
C THR A 138 -12.99 26.56 7.55
N ASP A 139 -11.83 26.78 8.15
CA ASP A 139 -11.53 26.30 9.50
C ASP A 139 -12.52 26.87 10.52
N THR A 140 -12.91 26.02 11.44
CA THR A 140 -13.69 26.39 12.63
C THR A 140 -12.92 25.99 13.88
N GLU A 141 -13.48 26.21 15.05
CA GLU A 141 -12.87 25.78 16.31
C GLU A 141 -12.61 24.24 16.35
N ASN A 142 -13.48 23.45 15.71
CA ASN A 142 -13.48 21.99 15.81
C ASN A 142 -13.35 21.26 14.47
N VAL A 143 -13.20 21.97 13.36
CA VAL A 143 -12.99 21.38 12.04
C VAL A 143 -11.88 22.17 11.33
N ALA A 144 -10.95 21.45 10.74
CA ALA A 144 -9.87 22.03 9.95
C ALA A 144 -9.74 21.30 8.60
N TYR A 145 -9.45 22.07 7.54
CA TYR A 145 -9.21 21.56 6.19
C TYR A 145 -7.76 21.76 5.83
N ARG A 146 -7.11 20.74 5.27
CA ARG A 146 -5.71 20.83 4.84
C ARG A 146 -5.54 20.24 3.47
N ASN A 147 -4.83 20.96 2.63
CA ASN A 147 -4.34 20.51 1.35
C ASN A 147 -2.80 20.42 1.41
N LEU A 148 -2.27 19.24 1.24
CA LEU A 148 -0.84 18.95 1.30
C LEU A 148 -0.40 18.26 0.01
N THR A 149 0.86 18.43 -0.35
CA THR A 149 1.49 17.67 -1.43
C THR A 149 2.56 16.76 -0.86
N ALA A 150 2.48 15.49 -1.17
CA ALA A 150 3.57 14.55 -0.97
C ALA A 150 4.36 14.39 -2.27
N THR A 151 5.68 14.44 -2.16
CA THR A 151 6.61 14.07 -3.24
C THR A 151 7.44 12.89 -2.78
N TRP A 152 7.67 11.90 -3.63
CA TRP A 152 8.49 10.75 -3.28
C TRP A 152 9.22 10.17 -4.48
N THR A 153 10.27 9.42 -4.18
CA THR A 153 10.97 8.52 -5.10
C THR A 153 10.98 7.12 -4.51
N TRP A 154 11.04 6.11 -5.37
CA TRP A 154 11.25 4.75 -4.91
C TRP A 154 12.75 4.50 -4.67
N ARG A 155 13.05 3.87 -3.52
CA ARG A 155 14.40 3.45 -3.15
C ARG A 155 14.45 1.93 -3.00
N ASP A 156 15.59 1.32 -3.31
CA ASP A 156 15.84 -0.09 -3.00
C ASP A 156 16.20 -0.30 -1.51
N ALA A 157 16.42 -1.56 -1.14
CA ALA A 157 16.81 -1.93 0.23
C ALA A 157 18.08 -1.24 0.74
N ASP A 158 18.97 -0.80 -0.15
CA ASP A 158 20.21 -0.08 0.16
C ASP A 158 20.02 1.44 0.18
N GLY A 159 18.80 1.92 -0.11
CA GLY A 159 18.45 3.35 -0.14
C GLY A 159 18.80 4.07 -1.44
N LYS A 160 19.17 3.34 -2.49
CA LYS A 160 19.46 3.92 -3.81
C LYS A 160 18.15 4.16 -4.56
N ASN A 161 18.08 5.29 -5.27
CA ASN A 161 16.93 5.59 -6.12
C ASN A 161 16.78 4.53 -7.23
N LEU A 162 15.57 3.97 -7.34
CA LEU A 162 15.23 2.95 -8.35
C LEU A 162 14.79 3.58 -9.67
N LYS A 163 14.17 4.76 -9.61
CA LYS A 163 13.67 5.51 -10.76
C LYS A 163 14.02 6.97 -10.54
N ASP A 164 14.39 7.66 -11.61
CA ASP A 164 14.71 9.09 -11.56
C ASP A 164 13.44 9.97 -11.56
N ASP A 165 12.25 9.36 -11.71
CA ASP A 165 10.97 10.04 -11.69
C ASP A 165 10.52 10.32 -10.25
N GLN A 166 10.52 11.59 -9.88
CA GLN A 166 9.86 12.05 -8.67
C GLN A 166 8.35 12.08 -8.91
N ARG A 167 7.61 11.39 -8.07
CA ARG A 167 6.14 11.38 -8.10
C ARG A 167 5.56 12.37 -7.12
N LYS A 168 4.36 12.84 -7.43
CA LYS A 168 3.64 13.81 -6.61
C LYS A 168 2.19 13.40 -6.42
N ARG A 169 1.63 13.71 -5.26
CA ARG A 169 0.23 13.47 -4.93
C ARG A 169 -0.30 14.57 -4.02
N ASN A 170 -1.43 15.18 -4.36
CA ASN A 170 -2.17 16.01 -3.43
C ASN A 170 -2.93 15.14 -2.44
N ILE A 171 -3.03 15.63 -1.21
CA ILE A 171 -3.72 14.97 -0.10
C ILE A 171 -4.62 16.01 0.55
N PHE A 172 -5.92 15.86 0.36
CA PHE A 172 -6.94 16.72 0.97
C PHE A 172 -7.44 16.05 2.24
N LEU A 173 -7.46 16.80 3.34
CA LEU A 173 -7.75 16.28 4.66
C LEU A 173 -8.85 17.10 5.32
N VAL A 174 -9.80 16.41 5.94
CA VAL A 174 -10.73 16.98 6.90
C VAL A 174 -10.34 16.47 8.28
N LEU A 175 -10.06 17.38 9.20
CA LEU A 175 -9.73 17.05 10.58
C LEU A 175 -10.83 17.55 11.52
N THR A 176 -11.09 16.79 12.57
CA THR A 176 -12.03 17.18 13.62
C THR A 176 -11.37 17.13 14.99
N LYS A 177 -11.81 18.03 15.87
CA LYS A 177 -11.31 18.13 17.24
C LYS A 177 -12.34 17.60 18.22
N SER A 178 -11.93 16.69 19.07
CA SER A 178 -12.73 16.18 20.18
C SER A 178 -11.89 16.14 21.44
N ASN A 179 -12.40 16.71 22.53
CA ASN A 179 -11.69 16.78 23.83
C ASN A 179 -10.27 17.38 23.72
N GLY A 180 -10.10 18.37 22.86
CA GLY A 180 -8.80 19.02 22.64
C GLY A 180 -7.85 18.28 21.70
N VAL A 181 -8.24 17.10 21.18
CA VAL A 181 -7.41 16.23 20.33
C VAL A 181 -7.90 16.27 18.90
N TRP A 182 -7.04 16.62 17.95
CA TRP A 182 -7.33 16.56 16.53
C TRP A 182 -7.15 15.14 15.97
N SER A 183 -8.05 14.76 15.07
CA SER A 183 -8.04 13.49 14.36
C SER A 183 -8.47 13.69 12.91
N VAL A 184 -7.97 12.87 12.01
CA VAL A 184 -8.40 12.86 10.60
C VAL A 184 -9.79 12.24 10.53
N ALA A 185 -10.75 12.99 10.01
CA ALA A 185 -12.14 12.55 9.82
C ALA A 185 -12.38 12.01 8.41
N ASP A 186 -11.68 12.59 7.42
CA ASP A 186 -11.72 12.12 6.04
C ASP A 186 -10.47 12.54 5.28
N TYR A 187 -10.16 11.84 4.18
CA TYR A 187 -9.10 12.23 3.27
C TYR A 187 -9.33 11.72 1.86
N VAL A 188 -8.82 12.47 0.89
CA VAL A 188 -8.79 12.10 -0.52
C VAL A 188 -7.39 12.34 -1.06
N THR A 189 -6.93 11.50 -1.97
CA THR A 189 -5.63 11.64 -2.62
C THR A 189 -5.80 11.73 -4.13
N GLU A 190 -4.99 12.58 -4.77
CA GLU A 190 -5.00 12.79 -6.21
C GLU A 190 -3.58 12.81 -6.74
N ASP A 191 -3.26 11.93 -7.69
CA ASP A 191 -1.95 11.90 -8.32
C ASP A 191 -1.80 13.12 -9.24
N LEU A 192 -0.68 13.82 -9.09
CA LEU A 192 -0.33 14.97 -9.91
C LEU A 192 0.58 14.52 -11.07
N PRO A 193 0.52 15.21 -12.21
CA PRO A 193 1.47 14.99 -13.30
C PRO A 193 2.92 15.14 -12.80
N ALA A 194 3.79 14.30 -13.34
CA ALA A 194 5.22 14.36 -13.09
C ALA A 194 5.85 15.60 -13.74
#